data_e6b0558d78df169d41f852c8e7334c6f
#
_entry.id   e6b0558d78df169d41f852c8e7334c6f
#
_cell.length_a   1.000
_cell.length_b   1.000
_cell.length_c   1.000
_cell.angle_alpha   90.00
_cell.angle_beta   90.00
_cell.angle_gamma   90.00
#
_symmetry.space_group_name_H-M   'P 1'
#
loop_
_entity.id
_entity.type
_entity.pdbx_description
1 polymer ?
#
loop_
_entity_poly.entity_id
_entity_poly.type
_entity_poly.pdbx_seq_one_letter_code
_entity_poly.pdbx_strand_id
1 'polypeptide(L)'
;VSRKKLVVGSLFVWSAVTYLMGYATDFQQLYWLRALMGISEALYIPSALSLIADWHEGKSRSLAIGIHMTGLYVGQAIGGFGATVAAMFSWHSTFHWFGIIGIAYSVVLALLLHDKHKGTAAVAAANPNAGQPKETVWRGLSVVFSTWAFWVILIYFAVPSLPGWATKNWLPTLFAENLGIPMSQAGP
;
A
#
# COMPACT_ATOMS: atom_id res chain seq x y z
N VAL A 1 18.62 0.06 -3.72
CA VAL A 1 17.80 -0.12 -2.51
C VAL A 1 17.21 -1.53 -2.56
N SER A 2 17.22 -2.27 -1.43
CA SER A 2 16.62 -3.60 -1.34
C SER A 2 15.09 -3.48 -1.41
N ARG A 3 14.47 -4.17 -2.37
CA ARG A 3 13.02 -4.16 -2.55
C ARG A 3 12.30 -4.86 -1.40
N LYS A 4 12.90 -5.94 -0.88
CA LYS A 4 12.45 -6.61 0.34
C LYS A 4 12.34 -5.62 1.50
N LYS A 5 13.40 -4.82 1.76
CA LYS A 5 13.40 -3.85 2.86
C LYS A 5 12.30 -2.79 2.70
N LEU A 6 12.01 -2.36 1.48
CA LEU A 6 10.92 -1.41 1.21
C LEU A 6 9.55 -2.05 1.46
N VAL A 7 9.31 -3.26 0.97
CA VAL A 7 8.04 -3.97 1.17
C VAL A 7 7.79 -4.26 2.64
N VAL A 8 8.77 -4.85 3.33
CA VAL A 8 8.63 -5.19 4.75
C VAL A 8 8.57 -3.95 5.63
N GLY A 9 9.42 -2.95 5.34
CA GLY A 9 9.46 -1.70 6.11
C GLY A 9 8.17 -0.89 5.96
N SER A 10 7.62 -0.75 4.75
CA SER A 10 6.35 -0.05 4.54
C SER A 10 5.20 -0.76 5.26
N LEU A 11 5.13 -2.09 5.17
CA LEU A 11 4.11 -2.88 5.86
C LEU A 11 4.23 -2.75 7.39
N PHE A 12 5.45 -2.80 7.92
CA PHE A 12 5.68 -2.62 9.36
C PHE A 12 5.24 -1.24 9.84
N VAL A 13 5.67 -0.17 9.15
CA VAL A 13 5.30 1.21 9.51
C VAL A 13 3.79 1.40 9.42
N TRP A 14 3.16 0.97 8.33
CA TRP A 14 1.72 1.02 8.15
C TRP A 14 0.98 0.30 9.29
N SER A 15 1.41 -0.93 9.63
CA SER A 15 0.78 -1.72 10.69
C SER A 15 0.97 -1.11 12.09
N ALA A 16 2.17 -0.55 12.36
CA ALA A 16 2.45 0.17 13.59
C ALA A 16 1.59 1.44 13.72
N VAL A 17 1.43 2.20 12.64
CA VAL A 17 0.56 3.36 12.61
C VAL A 17 -0.91 2.95 12.81
N THR A 18 -1.35 1.84 12.20
CA THR A 18 -2.69 1.28 12.42
C THR A 18 -2.90 0.94 13.90
N TYR A 19 -1.92 0.32 14.54
CA TYR A 19 -1.96 0.05 15.97
C TYR A 19 -2.07 1.33 16.81
N LEU A 20 -1.28 2.35 16.47
CA LEU A 20 -1.30 3.65 17.15
C LEU A 20 -2.63 4.40 16.98
N MET A 21 -3.35 4.20 15.87
CA MET A 21 -4.69 4.78 15.70
C MET A 21 -5.67 4.31 16.79
N GLY A 22 -5.48 3.11 17.33
CA GLY A 22 -6.28 2.62 18.46
C GLY A 22 -6.13 3.41 19.75
N TYR A 23 -5.11 4.26 19.87
CA TYR A 23 -4.95 5.18 21.02
C TYR A 23 -5.42 6.61 20.74
N ALA A 24 -5.89 6.89 19.53
CA ALA A 24 -6.29 8.25 19.19
C ALA A 24 -7.54 8.67 19.99
N THR A 25 -7.46 9.84 20.60
CA THR A 25 -8.53 10.42 21.43
C THR A 25 -9.21 11.60 20.74
N ASP A 26 -8.59 12.15 19.71
CA ASP A 26 -9.12 13.27 18.94
C ASP A 26 -8.93 13.11 17.43
N PHE A 27 -9.69 13.92 16.67
CA PHE A 27 -9.66 13.92 15.22
C PHE A 27 -8.27 14.29 14.66
N GLN A 28 -7.56 15.21 15.29
CA GLN A 28 -6.26 15.69 14.82
C GLN A 28 -5.21 14.59 14.87
N GLN A 29 -5.22 13.77 15.93
CA GLN A 29 -4.33 12.60 16.03
C GLN A 29 -4.62 11.58 14.93
N LEU A 30 -5.90 11.24 14.70
CA LEU A 30 -6.29 10.35 13.62
C LEU A 30 -5.87 10.90 12.24
N TYR A 31 -6.05 12.20 12.02
CA TYR A 31 -5.67 12.85 10.76
C TYR A 31 -4.18 12.68 10.45
N TRP A 32 -3.31 12.98 11.41
CA TRP A 32 -1.86 12.85 11.21
C TRP A 32 -1.40 11.40 11.10
N LEU A 33 -1.97 10.49 11.88
CA LEU A 33 -1.70 9.06 11.75
C LEU A 33 -2.12 8.53 10.37
N ARG A 34 -3.27 8.96 9.84
CA ARG A 34 -3.71 8.63 8.48
C ARG A 34 -2.77 9.19 7.40
N ALA A 35 -2.31 10.41 7.56
CA ALA A 35 -1.34 10.99 6.65
C ALA A 35 -0.02 10.20 6.63
N LEU A 36 0.50 9.82 7.81
CA LEU A 36 1.70 9.00 7.94
C LEU A 36 1.51 7.60 7.34
N MET A 37 0.34 7.00 7.55
CA MET A 37 -0.01 5.72 6.95
C MET A 37 0.01 5.79 5.43
N GLY A 38 -0.57 6.83 4.82
CA GLY A 38 -0.57 7.03 3.37
C GLY A 38 0.83 7.13 2.76
N ILE A 39 1.76 7.79 3.45
CA ILE A 39 3.16 7.88 3.02
C ILE A 39 3.81 6.49 2.98
N SER A 40 3.59 5.67 4.00
CA SER A 40 4.14 4.31 4.05
C SER A 40 3.51 3.38 3.01
N GLU A 41 2.20 3.49 2.80
CA GLU A 41 1.44 2.70 1.83
C GLU A 41 1.86 2.99 0.39
N ALA A 42 2.18 4.24 0.06
CA ALA A 42 2.63 4.65 -1.27
C ALA A 42 3.92 3.92 -1.71
N LEU A 43 4.76 3.47 -0.80
CA LEU A 43 5.99 2.74 -1.10
C LEU A 43 5.77 1.24 -1.36
N TYR A 44 4.64 0.68 -0.91
CA TYR A 44 4.39 -0.76 -0.94
C TYR A 44 4.18 -1.27 -2.37
N ILE A 45 3.18 -0.75 -3.08
CA ILE A 45 2.77 -1.28 -4.40
C ILE A 45 3.91 -1.27 -5.42
N PRO A 46 4.64 -0.15 -5.65
CA PRO A 46 5.75 -0.14 -6.60
C PRO A 46 6.86 -1.13 -6.23
N SER A 47 7.15 -1.26 -4.93
CA SER A 47 8.19 -2.15 -4.43
C SER A 47 7.79 -3.63 -4.58
N ALA A 48 6.53 -3.97 -4.28
CA ALA A 48 6.00 -5.32 -4.40
C ALA A 48 5.95 -5.76 -5.88
N LEU A 49 5.43 -4.92 -6.77
CA LEU A 49 5.38 -5.21 -8.20
C LEU A 49 6.79 -5.37 -8.80
N SER A 50 7.73 -4.54 -8.36
CA SER A 50 9.12 -4.66 -8.76
C SER A 50 9.75 -5.96 -8.28
N LEU A 51 9.47 -6.38 -7.04
CA LEU A 51 9.97 -7.64 -6.49
C LEU A 51 9.40 -8.84 -7.23
N ILE A 52 8.09 -8.84 -7.52
CA ILE A 52 7.43 -9.87 -8.32
C ILE A 52 8.06 -9.96 -9.70
N ALA A 53 8.31 -8.81 -10.34
CA ALA A 53 8.95 -8.76 -11.66
C ALA A 53 10.38 -9.30 -11.69
N ASP A 54 11.11 -9.26 -10.56
CA ASP A 54 12.45 -9.83 -10.46
C ASP A 54 12.45 -11.37 -10.39
N TRP A 55 11.41 -11.95 -9.81
CA TRP A 55 11.29 -13.39 -9.63
C TRP A 55 10.57 -14.09 -10.80
N HIS A 56 9.77 -13.36 -11.56
CA HIS A 56 8.94 -13.92 -12.63
C HIS A 56 9.25 -13.29 -13.99
N GLU A 57 9.32 -14.10 -15.04
CA GLU A 57 9.60 -13.67 -16.40
C GLU A 57 8.47 -14.09 -17.36
N GLY A 58 8.30 -13.35 -18.46
CA GLY A 58 7.31 -13.67 -19.50
C GLY A 58 5.87 -13.80 -18.95
N LYS A 59 5.20 -14.89 -19.32
CA LYS A 59 3.79 -15.13 -18.95
C LYS A 59 3.57 -15.32 -17.45
N SER A 60 4.55 -15.87 -16.73
CA SER A 60 4.45 -16.08 -15.28
C SER A 60 4.43 -14.77 -14.50
N ARG A 61 5.04 -13.71 -15.02
CA ARG A 61 5.03 -12.36 -14.42
C ARG A 61 3.62 -11.78 -14.37
N SER A 62 2.88 -11.83 -15.48
CA SER A 62 1.51 -11.31 -15.55
C SER A 62 0.59 -12.09 -14.61
N LEU A 63 0.72 -13.41 -14.54
CA LEU A 63 -0.04 -14.24 -13.62
C LEU A 63 0.26 -13.90 -12.15
N ALA A 64 1.53 -13.78 -11.78
CA ALA A 64 1.93 -13.44 -10.41
C ALA A 64 1.45 -12.05 -9.98
N ILE A 65 1.49 -11.07 -10.88
CA ILE A 65 0.92 -9.73 -10.65
C ILE A 65 -0.60 -9.82 -10.50
N GLY A 66 -1.28 -10.60 -11.35
CA GLY A 66 -2.73 -10.82 -11.27
C GLY A 66 -3.14 -11.43 -9.93
N ILE A 67 -2.46 -12.47 -9.47
CA ILE A 67 -2.70 -13.10 -8.16
C ILE A 67 -2.48 -12.08 -7.02
N HIS A 68 -1.40 -11.29 -7.08
CA HIS A 68 -1.14 -10.25 -6.09
C HIS A 68 -2.26 -9.21 -6.03
N MET A 69 -2.73 -8.73 -7.18
CA MET A 69 -3.86 -7.78 -7.26
C MET A 69 -5.17 -8.40 -6.78
N THR A 70 -5.42 -9.66 -7.09
CA THR A 70 -6.58 -10.39 -6.55
C THR A 70 -6.54 -10.43 -5.03
N GLY A 71 -5.37 -10.76 -4.45
CA GLY A 71 -5.18 -10.72 -2.99
C GLY A 71 -5.50 -9.36 -2.38
N LEU A 72 -5.10 -8.27 -3.04
CA LEU A 72 -5.39 -6.91 -2.61
C LEU A 72 -6.91 -6.63 -2.60
N TYR A 73 -7.63 -6.99 -3.65
CA TYR A 73 -9.09 -6.79 -3.72
C TYR A 73 -9.86 -7.68 -2.74
N VAL A 74 -9.43 -8.92 -2.55
CA VAL A 74 -9.99 -9.81 -1.51
C VAL A 74 -9.76 -9.21 -0.12
N GLY A 75 -8.56 -8.69 0.15
CA GLY A 75 -8.25 -8.00 1.40
C GLY A 75 -9.14 -6.76 1.63
N GLN A 76 -9.40 -5.96 0.58
CA GLN A 76 -10.32 -4.82 0.66
C GLN A 76 -11.76 -5.27 0.98
N ALA A 77 -12.24 -6.34 0.33
CA ALA A 77 -13.58 -6.89 0.61
C ALA A 77 -13.70 -7.37 2.06
N ILE A 78 -12.71 -8.13 2.55
CA ILE A 78 -12.67 -8.56 3.96
C ILE A 78 -12.58 -7.37 4.91
N GLY A 79 -11.84 -6.31 4.53
CA GLY A 79 -11.73 -5.08 5.28
C GLY A 79 -13.06 -4.34 5.48
N GLY A 80 -14.06 -4.54 4.58
CA GLY A 80 -15.42 -4.03 4.73
C GLY A 80 -16.11 -4.49 6.03
N PHE A 81 -15.77 -5.69 6.52
CA PHE A 81 -16.26 -6.20 7.81
C PHE A 81 -15.66 -5.49 9.03
N GLY A 82 -14.71 -4.57 8.85
CA GLY A 82 -14.10 -3.83 9.95
C GLY A 82 -15.12 -3.04 10.77
N ALA A 83 -16.15 -2.48 10.16
CA ALA A 83 -17.24 -1.80 10.86
C ALA A 83 -18.05 -2.77 11.75
N THR A 84 -18.30 -4.00 11.28
CA THR A 84 -18.96 -5.05 12.06
C THR A 84 -18.14 -5.43 13.28
N VAL A 85 -16.83 -5.63 13.11
CA VAL A 85 -15.91 -5.94 14.22
C VAL A 85 -15.85 -4.77 15.22
N ALA A 86 -15.80 -3.54 14.73
CA ALA A 86 -15.81 -2.35 15.58
C ALA A 86 -17.11 -2.19 16.38
N ALA A 87 -18.25 -2.58 15.81
CA ALA A 87 -19.52 -2.59 16.53
C ALA A 87 -19.59 -3.67 17.62
N MET A 88 -18.90 -4.81 17.47
CA MET A 88 -18.88 -5.90 18.45
C MET A 88 -17.93 -5.63 19.62
N PHE A 89 -16.78 -5.02 19.37
CA PHE A 89 -15.74 -4.84 20.39
C PHE A 89 -15.46 -3.37 20.74
N SER A 90 -15.00 -2.60 19.84
CA SER A 90 -14.86 -1.13 19.75
C SER A 90 -13.93 -0.81 18.57
N TRP A 91 -13.99 0.39 18.04
CA TRP A 91 -13.09 0.79 16.96
C TRP A 91 -11.62 0.88 17.42
N HIS A 92 -11.34 1.25 18.68
CA HIS A 92 -10.01 1.26 19.27
C HIS A 92 -9.40 -0.14 19.27
N SER A 93 -10.14 -1.12 19.81
CA SER A 93 -9.71 -2.53 19.84
C SER A 93 -9.50 -3.10 18.44
N THR A 94 -10.35 -2.73 17.48
CA THR A 94 -10.24 -3.16 16.09
C THR A 94 -8.91 -2.68 15.46
N PHE A 95 -8.54 -1.42 15.66
CA PHE A 95 -7.24 -0.91 15.19
C PHE A 95 -6.06 -1.60 15.88
N HIS A 96 -6.15 -1.86 17.19
CA HIS A 96 -5.11 -2.60 17.90
C HIS A 96 -4.90 -4.01 17.32
N TRP A 97 -5.97 -4.77 17.14
CA TRP A 97 -5.89 -6.12 16.60
C TRP A 97 -5.35 -6.14 15.17
N PHE A 98 -5.84 -5.29 14.29
CA PHE A 98 -5.36 -5.22 12.92
C PHE A 98 -3.90 -4.78 12.85
N GLY A 99 -3.50 -3.84 13.70
CA GLY A 99 -2.11 -3.41 13.80
C GLY A 99 -1.17 -4.55 14.27
N ILE A 100 -1.55 -5.28 15.32
CA ILE A 100 -0.77 -6.43 15.83
C ILE A 100 -0.64 -7.52 14.76
N ILE A 101 -1.74 -7.89 14.11
CA ILE A 101 -1.73 -8.90 13.04
C ILE A 101 -0.80 -8.45 11.90
N GLY A 102 -0.88 -7.18 11.49
CA GLY A 102 -0.03 -6.64 10.44
C GLY A 102 1.46 -6.60 10.83
N ILE A 103 1.79 -6.23 12.07
CA ILE A 103 3.16 -6.27 12.59
C ILE A 103 3.68 -7.72 12.58
N ALA A 104 2.92 -8.66 13.11
CA ALA A 104 3.29 -10.08 13.10
C ALA A 104 3.52 -10.59 11.67
N TYR A 105 2.63 -10.23 10.73
CA TYR A 105 2.77 -10.58 9.32
C TYR A 105 4.01 -9.94 8.69
N SER A 106 4.35 -8.70 9.03
CA SER A 106 5.57 -8.05 8.54
C SER A 106 6.84 -8.78 8.99
N VAL A 107 6.85 -9.30 10.22
CA VAL A 107 7.96 -10.13 10.75
C VAL A 107 8.05 -11.45 9.97
N VAL A 108 6.93 -12.12 9.74
CA VAL A 108 6.89 -13.35 8.93
C VAL A 108 7.44 -13.08 7.52
N LEU A 109 7.01 -12.00 6.88
CA LEU A 109 7.54 -11.60 5.57
C LEU A 109 9.04 -11.25 5.62
N ALA A 110 9.51 -10.62 6.68
CA ALA A 110 10.94 -10.34 6.85
C ALA A 110 11.79 -11.62 6.86
N LEU A 111 11.25 -12.70 7.41
CA LEU A 111 11.93 -14.01 7.45
C LEU A 111 11.81 -14.76 6.12
N LEU A 112 10.65 -14.75 5.50
CA LEU A 112 10.37 -15.57 4.31
C LEU A 112 10.77 -14.91 3.00
N LEU A 113 10.67 -13.57 2.91
CA LEU A 113 10.92 -12.86 1.67
C LEU A 113 12.42 -12.72 1.41
N HIS A 114 12.84 -12.96 0.16
CA HIS A 114 14.23 -12.84 -0.25
C HIS A 114 14.33 -11.93 -1.48
N ASP A 115 15.34 -11.04 -1.49
CA ASP A 115 15.68 -10.32 -2.71
C ASP A 115 16.36 -11.26 -3.71
N LYS A 116 15.95 -11.23 -4.96
CA LYS A 116 16.70 -11.91 -6.02
C LYS A 116 17.96 -11.08 -6.30
N HIS A 117 19.11 -11.59 -5.92
CA HIS A 117 20.39 -11.01 -6.32
C HIS A 117 20.51 -11.14 -7.83
N LYS A 118 20.29 -10.07 -8.57
CA LYS A 118 20.76 -10.01 -9.95
C LYS A 118 22.29 -9.99 -9.87
N GLY A 119 22.91 -11.06 -10.32
CA GLY A 119 24.37 -11.13 -10.37
C GLY A 119 24.91 -9.86 -11.04
N THR A 120 25.98 -9.32 -10.50
CA THR A 120 26.57 -8.03 -10.94
C THR A 120 26.81 -7.99 -12.46
N ALA A 121 27.08 -9.14 -13.07
CA ALA A 121 27.24 -9.29 -14.51
C ALA A 121 25.94 -9.07 -15.31
N ALA A 122 24.78 -9.54 -14.81
CA ALA A 122 23.49 -9.35 -15.48
C ALA A 122 23.00 -7.89 -15.39
N VAL A 123 23.31 -7.20 -14.29
CA VAL A 123 23.03 -5.76 -14.12
C VAL A 123 23.92 -4.93 -15.05
N ALA A 124 25.18 -5.28 -15.21
CA ALA A 124 26.11 -4.62 -16.12
C ALA A 124 25.72 -4.83 -17.59
N ALA A 125 25.27 -6.03 -17.97
CA ALA A 125 24.84 -6.32 -19.33
C ALA A 125 23.49 -5.68 -19.71
N ALA A 126 22.60 -5.45 -18.74
CA ALA A 126 21.27 -4.86 -18.96
C ALA A 126 21.25 -3.32 -18.87
N ASN A 127 22.35 -2.69 -18.46
CA ASN A 127 22.43 -1.25 -18.30
C ASN A 127 23.62 -0.70 -19.09
N PRO A 128 23.40 -0.14 -20.30
CA PRO A 128 24.46 0.49 -21.09
C PRO A 128 25.19 1.63 -20.36
N ASN A 129 24.61 2.14 -19.27
CA ASN A 129 25.14 3.22 -18.44
C ASN A 129 25.80 2.74 -17.14
N ALA A 130 26.19 1.46 -17.04
CA ALA A 130 26.78 0.90 -15.80
C ALA A 130 28.09 1.57 -15.35
N GLY A 131 28.69 2.43 -16.17
CA GLY A 131 29.87 3.25 -15.85
C GLY A 131 29.55 4.70 -15.43
N GLN A 132 28.28 5.12 -15.44
CA GLN A 132 27.93 6.47 -15.03
C GLN A 132 27.82 6.58 -13.48
N PRO A 133 28.21 7.74 -12.91
CA PRO A 133 28.05 7.97 -11.48
C PRO A 133 26.61 7.73 -11.05
N LYS A 134 26.42 7.02 -9.91
CA LYS A 134 25.09 6.78 -9.34
C LYS A 134 24.32 8.09 -9.29
N GLU A 135 23.28 8.22 -10.12
CA GLU A 135 22.46 9.42 -10.09
C GLU A 135 21.86 9.61 -8.69
N THR A 136 22.06 10.81 -8.17
CA THR A 136 21.47 11.19 -6.88
C THR A 136 19.94 11.14 -7.03
N VAL A 137 19.23 10.64 -6.00
CA VAL A 137 17.77 10.57 -5.96
C VAL A 137 17.12 11.90 -6.37
N TRP A 138 17.71 13.02 -5.96
CA TRP A 138 17.27 14.37 -6.32
C TRP A 138 17.33 14.64 -7.82
N ARG A 139 18.37 14.16 -8.50
CA ARG A 139 18.48 14.31 -9.96
C ARG A 139 17.42 13.47 -10.67
N GLY A 140 17.17 12.23 -10.22
CA GLY A 140 16.10 11.41 -10.74
C GLY A 140 14.72 12.05 -10.58
N LEU A 141 14.43 12.60 -9.39
CA LEU A 141 13.20 13.35 -9.13
C LEU A 141 13.07 14.58 -10.02
N SER A 142 14.16 15.37 -10.17
CA SER A 142 14.18 16.53 -11.05
C SER A 142 13.80 16.17 -12.49
N VAL A 143 14.37 15.08 -13.02
CA VAL A 143 14.06 14.59 -14.39
C VAL A 143 12.59 14.18 -14.50
N VAL A 144 12.05 13.47 -13.52
CA VAL A 144 10.64 13.06 -13.49
C VAL A 144 9.72 14.28 -13.50
N PHE A 145 9.94 15.25 -12.59
CA PHE A 145 9.10 16.44 -12.48
C PHE A 145 9.27 17.43 -13.63
N SER A 146 10.38 17.42 -14.35
CA SER A 146 10.59 18.26 -15.53
C SER A 146 9.93 17.70 -16.81
N THR A 147 9.51 16.43 -16.79
CA THR A 147 8.91 15.77 -17.93
C THR A 147 7.41 16.03 -17.99
N TRP A 148 6.92 16.73 -19.05
CA TRP A 148 5.48 17.02 -19.22
C TRP A 148 4.62 15.76 -19.22
N ALA A 149 5.07 14.68 -19.86
CA ALA A 149 4.35 13.41 -19.89
C ALA A 149 4.05 12.87 -18.49
N PHE A 150 4.95 13.09 -17.50
CA PHE A 150 4.70 12.71 -16.11
C PHE A 150 3.47 13.40 -15.54
N TRP A 151 3.31 14.70 -15.77
CA TRP A 151 2.16 15.46 -15.26
C TRP A 151 0.85 15.05 -15.92
N VAL A 152 0.87 14.82 -17.23
CA VAL A 152 -0.31 14.31 -17.96
C VAL A 152 -0.75 12.96 -17.40
N ILE A 153 0.17 12.03 -17.22
CA ILE A 153 -0.13 10.71 -16.66
C ILE A 153 -0.61 10.84 -15.21
N LEU A 154 0.07 11.66 -14.40
CA LEU A 154 -0.32 11.90 -13.01
C LEU A 154 -1.76 12.41 -12.90
N ILE A 155 -2.12 13.44 -13.68
CA ILE A 155 -3.47 14.01 -13.69
C ILE A 155 -4.48 12.98 -14.20
N TYR A 156 -4.14 12.24 -15.27
CA TYR A 156 -5.01 11.20 -15.82
C TYR A 156 -5.39 10.12 -14.82
N PHE A 157 -4.45 9.73 -13.94
CA PHE A 157 -4.74 8.74 -12.89
C PHE A 157 -5.33 9.36 -11.62
N ALA A 158 -4.87 10.55 -11.23
CA ALA A 158 -5.31 11.20 -9.99
C ALA A 158 -6.78 11.65 -10.06
N VAL A 159 -7.18 12.30 -11.13
CA VAL A 159 -8.53 12.91 -11.24
C VAL A 159 -9.66 11.87 -11.16
N PRO A 160 -9.63 10.74 -11.89
CA PRO A 160 -10.66 9.70 -11.74
C PRO A 160 -10.57 8.90 -10.42
N SER A 161 -9.38 8.84 -9.81
CA SER A 161 -9.20 8.10 -8.56
C SER A 161 -9.84 8.80 -7.37
N LEU A 162 -9.85 10.14 -7.33
CA LEU A 162 -10.43 10.92 -6.23
C LEU A 162 -11.91 10.60 -5.98
N PRO A 163 -12.83 10.70 -6.96
CA PRO A 163 -14.23 10.34 -6.74
C PRO A 163 -14.40 8.84 -6.44
N GLY A 164 -13.60 7.97 -7.04
CA GLY A 164 -13.62 6.54 -6.74
C GLY A 164 -13.27 6.23 -5.28
N TRP A 165 -12.25 6.87 -4.73
CA TRP A 165 -11.89 6.77 -3.32
C TRP A 165 -12.94 7.38 -2.41
N ALA A 166 -13.45 8.55 -2.73
CA ALA A 166 -14.52 9.20 -1.98
C ALA A 166 -15.76 8.29 -1.91
N THR A 167 -16.23 7.78 -3.04
CA THR A 167 -17.39 6.89 -3.10
C THR A 167 -17.17 5.64 -2.22
N LYS A 168 -16.03 4.95 -2.37
CA LYS A 168 -15.75 3.74 -1.58
C LYS A 168 -15.75 3.99 -0.07
N ASN A 169 -15.18 5.11 0.37
CA ASN A 169 -15.07 5.40 1.80
C ASN A 169 -16.39 5.91 2.41
N TRP A 170 -17.24 6.61 1.63
CA TRP A 170 -18.47 7.19 2.13
C TRP A 170 -19.71 6.36 1.81
N LEU A 171 -19.62 5.37 0.92
CA LEU A 171 -20.76 4.53 0.53
C LEU A 171 -21.44 3.85 1.71
N PRO A 172 -20.73 3.24 2.68
CA PRO A 172 -21.37 2.67 3.87
C PRO A 172 -22.15 3.72 4.68
N THR A 173 -21.60 4.92 4.85
CA THR A 173 -22.27 6.02 5.55
C THR A 173 -23.53 6.44 4.81
N LEU A 174 -23.46 6.60 3.48
CA LEU A 174 -24.62 6.93 2.65
C LEU A 174 -25.73 5.87 2.77
N PHE A 175 -25.38 4.60 2.79
CA PHE A 175 -26.37 3.51 2.97
C PHE A 175 -26.97 3.53 4.37
N ALA A 176 -26.15 3.72 5.40
CA ALA A 176 -26.66 3.82 6.76
C ALA A 176 -27.64 4.99 6.92
N GLU A 177 -27.31 6.18 6.41
CA GLU A 177 -28.13 7.37 6.53
C GLU A 177 -29.40 7.32 5.66
N ASN A 178 -29.29 6.89 4.39
CA ASN A 178 -30.42 6.93 3.47
C ASN A 178 -31.37 5.73 3.61
N LEU A 179 -30.86 4.57 4.02
CA LEU A 179 -31.67 3.35 4.16
C LEU A 179 -32.02 3.05 5.63
N GLY A 180 -31.51 3.84 6.58
CA GLY A 180 -31.75 3.63 8.00
C GLY A 180 -31.20 2.31 8.55
N ILE A 181 -30.20 1.71 7.88
CA ILE A 181 -29.58 0.45 8.30
C ILE A 181 -28.37 0.72 9.22
N PRO A 182 -28.08 -0.16 10.19
CA PRO A 182 -26.92 0.01 11.04
C PRO A 182 -25.62 -0.05 10.23
N MET A 183 -24.61 0.73 10.61
CA MET A 183 -23.31 0.82 9.93
C MET A 183 -22.62 -0.55 9.80
N SER A 184 -22.86 -1.46 10.77
CA SER A 184 -22.35 -2.83 10.73
C SER A 184 -22.89 -3.69 9.57
N GLN A 185 -24.02 -3.29 8.98
CA GLN A 185 -24.66 -3.94 7.83
C GLN A 185 -24.42 -3.17 6.52
N ALA A 186 -24.01 -1.91 6.61
CA ALA A 186 -23.77 -1.07 5.45
C ALA A 186 -22.35 -1.24 4.87
N GLY A 187 -21.43 -1.83 5.62
CA GLY A 187 -20.03 -1.99 5.22
C GLY A 187 -19.68 -3.24 4.41
N PRO A 188 -20.30 -4.43 4.68
CA PRO A 188 -20.04 -5.66 3.93
C PRO A 188 -20.51 -5.63 2.48
#